data_731fcac5fbe7a471550440ee83168740
#
_entry.id   731fcac5fbe7a471550440ee83168740
#
_cell.length_a   1.000
_cell.length_b   1.000
_cell.length_c   1.000
_cell.angle_alpha   90.00
_cell.angle_beta   90.00
_cell.angle_gamma   90.00
#
_symmetry.space_group_name_H-M   'P 1'
#
loop_
_entity.id
_entity.type
_entity.pdbx_description
1 polymer ?
#
loop_
_entity_poly.entity_id
_entity_poly.type
_entity_poly.pdbx_seq_one_letter_code
_entity_poly.pdbx_strand_id
1 'polypeptide(L)'
;MIHVLAELRTEDEATRSLAGLILKNNVKAHFNQFPAEVATFIKSECLKSVGDPSPLIRATVGILITTIASKGELTQWPELLPRLCEMLDSENYTVCEGSFGALQKICEDSAEALDSDTLNRPLNILIPKFLQFFKHSSPKIRSHAIACVNQFIIGRSQALMTHIDDFIGNLFFLANDEDPEVRKNICRAIVMLLEVRMDRLVPHMNSIIDYMLARTQDADEGVSLEACEFWLSLADEPVCKEALAPHLPKLIPVLVKGMKYSEIDIILLRGDVEEDEMVPDREEDIRPRFHRSRSHHIENNDAMNDGEGSDDEDGNDDSSLSDWNLRKCSAAALDVLASVFRNDLLPVLLPILKETLFHGEWEIKVKIFY
;
A
#
# COMPACT_ATOMS: atom_id res chain seq x y z
N MET A 1 16.51 7.23 27.18
CA MET A 1 15.87 7.28 25.88
C MET A 1 14.36 7.57 25.99
N ILE A 2 13.57 6.72 26.64
CA ILE A 2 12.10 6.97 26.72
C ILE A 2 11.77 8.33 27.37
N HIS A 3 12.49 8.74 28.39
CA HIS A 3 12.33 10.05 29.03
C HIS A 3 12.61 11.21 28.03
N VAL A 4 13.65 11.08 27.19
CA VAL A 4 13.96 12.09 26.14
C VAL A 4 12.84 12.16 25.12
N LEU A 5 12.35 11.02 24.65
CA LEU A 5 11.25 10.94 23.68
C LEU A 5 9.96 11.57 24.24
N ALA A 6 9.57 11.16 25.45
CA ALA A 6 8.23 11.41 25.99
C ALA A 6 8.13 12.72 26.79
N GLU A 7 9.11 13.06 27.60
CA GLU A 7 9.01 14.10 28.61
C GLU A 7 9.83 15.35 28.33
N LEU A 8 11.01 15.22 27.69
CA LEU A 8 11.89 16.37 27.42
C LEU A 8 11.39 17.20 26.24
N ARG A 9 10.28 17.90 26.42
CA ARG A 9 9.68 18.77 25.39
C ARG A 9 10.50 20.05 25.11
N THR A 10 11.55 20.29 25.85
CA THR A 10 12.52 21.36 25.61
C THR A 10 13.54 21.01 24.51
N GLU A 11 13.71 19.72 24.23
CA GLU A 11 14.56 19.25 23.15
C GLU A 11 13.82 19.36 21.81
N ASP A 12 14.59 19.50 20.73
CA ASP A 12 14.05 19.52 19.37
C ASP A 12 13.44 18.15 18.97
N GLU A 13 12.53 18.19 18.00
CA GLU A 13 11.81 16.99 17.55
C GLU A 13 12.74 15.93 16.99
N ALA A 14 13.84 16.32 16.31
CA ALA A 14 14.79 15.37 15.73
C ALA A 14 15.54 14.62 16.83
N THR A 15 16.00 15.32 17.86
CA THR A 15 16.67 14.70 19.03
C THR A 15 15.72 13.75 19.76
N ARG A 16 14.47 14.15 19.98
CA ARG A 16 13.44 13.30 20.60
C ARG A 16 13.15 12.06 19.76
N SER A 17 12.97 12.24 18.46
CA SER A 17 12.73 11.12 17.53
C SER A 17 13.92 10.17 17.47
N LEU A 18 15.15 10.68 17.40
CA LEU A 18 16.36 9.86 17.41
C LEU A 18 16.46 9.01 18.71
N ALA A 19 16.14 9.60 19.86
CA ALA A 19 16.10 8.86 21.12
C ALA A 19 15.08 7.71 21.07
N GLY A 20 13.92 7.94 20.43
CA GLY A 20 12.89 6.92 20.19
C GLY A 20 13.37 5.80 19.26
N LEU A 21 14.06 6.14 18.17
CA LEU A 21 14.61 5.16 17.23
C LEU A 21 15.73 4.31 17.85
N ILE A 22 16.61 4.93 18.65
CA ILE A 22 17.63 4.19 19.42
C ILE A 22 16.97 3.24 20.41
N LEU A 23 15.92 3.68 21.11
CA LEU A 23 15.17 2.83 22.01
C LEU A 23 14.49 1.68 21.25
N LYS A 24 13.87 1.95 20.10
CA LYS A 24 13.27 0.94 19.22
C LYS A 24 14.29 -0.14 18.83
N ASN A 25 15.51 0.25 18.45
CA ASN A 25 16.56 -0.71 18.09
C ASN A 25 16.99 -1.56 19.30
N ASN A 26 17.09 -0.97 20.49
CA ASN A 26 17.37 -1.70 21.74
C ASN A 26 16.22 -2.67 22.09
N VAL A 27 14.97 -2.26 21.93
CA VAL A 27 13.81 -3.14 22.11
C VAL A 27 13.87 -4.29 21.11
N LYS A 28 14.14 -4.01 19.83
CA LYS A 28 14.24 -5.05 18.80
C LYS A 28 15.28 -6.12 19.17
N ALA A 29 16.44 -5.72 19.74
CA ALA A 29 17.55 -6.61 20.04
C ALA A 29 17.43 -7.29 21.42
N HIS A 30 16.88 -6.62 22.43
CA HIS A 30 17.06 -7.01 23.83
C HIS A 30 15.80 -6.98 24.69
N PHE A 31 14.60 -6.85 24.12
CA PHE A 31 13.36 -6.66 24.90
C PHE A 31 13.16 -7.71 26.00
N ASN A 32 13.42 -8.98 25.69
CA ASN A 32 13.25 -10.09 26.63
C ASN A 32 14.28 -10.08 27.78
N GLN A 33 15.30 -9.23 27.69
CA GLN A 33 16.31 -9.05 28.74
C GLN A 33 16.01 -7.87 29.64
N PHE A 34 14.99 -7.05 29.31
CA PHE A 34 14.62 -5.92 30.13
C PHE A 34 13.98 -6.37 31.45
N PRO A 35 14.34 -5.75 32.59
CA PRO A 35 13.58 -5.93 33.81
C PRO A 35 12.10 -5.59 33.61
N ALA A 36 11.21 -6.35 34.22
CA ALA A 36 9.76 -6.19 34.07
C ALA A 36 9.29 -4.75 34.37
N GLU A 37 9.88 -4.11 35.36
CA GLU A 37 9.58 -2.72 35.74
C GLU A 37 9.96 -1.74 34.61
N VAL A 38 11.09 -1.96 33.96
CA VAL A 38 11.55 -1.13 32.83
C VAL A 38 10.64 -1.31 31.63
N ALA A 39 10.29 -2.54 31.29
CA ALA A 39 9.37 -2.83 30.19
C ALA A 39 7.98 -2.20 30.44
N THR A 40 7.44 -2.31 31.66
CA THR A 40 6.16 -1.70 32.05
C THR A 40 6.23 -0.17 31.98
N PHE A 41 7.32 0.43 32.43
CA PHE A 41 7.53 1.86 32.34
C PHE A 41 7.55 2.34 30.89
N ILE A 42 8.31 1.68 30.01
CA ILE A 42 8.38 2.02 28.58
C ILE A 42 6.99 1.92 27.93
N LYS A 43 6.26 0.84 28.18
CA LYS A 43 4.88 0.63 27.69
C LYS A 43 3.94 1.77 28.11
N SER A 44 4.00 2.15 29.39
CA SER A 44 3.19 3.25 29.95
C SER A 44 3.50 4.60 29.30
N GLU A 45 4.79 4.94 29.14
CA GLU A 45 5.20 6.20 28.54
C GLU A 45 4.87 6.27 27.03
N CYS A 46 4.97 5.15 26.31
CA CYS A 46 4.51 5.08 24.92
C CYS A 46 3.02 5.43 24.81
N LEU A 47 2.15 4.82 25.63
CA LEU A 47 0.71 5.12 25.60
C LEU A 47 0.39 6.57 25.94
N LYS A 48 1.11 7.18 26.88
CA LYS A 48 0.94 8.62 27.19
C LYS A 48 1.37 9.54 26.04
N SER A 49 2.32 9.10 25.24
CA SER A 49 2.92 9.90 24.15
C SER A 49 2.28 9.67 22.78
N VAL A 50 1.27 8.81 22.68
CA VAL A 50 0.53 8.54 21.42
C VAL A 50 -0.04 9.84 20.82
N GLY A 51 -0.51 10.76 21.67
CA GLY A 51 -1.09 12.05 21.27
C GLY A 51 -0.11 13.22 21.26
N ASP A 52 1.21 13.00 21.12
CA ASP A 52 2.19 14.10 21.09
C ASP A 52 1.83 15.12 20.00
N PRO A 53 1.98 16.44 20.26
CA PRO A 53 1.72 17.47 19.26
C PRO A 53 2.49 17.29 17.96
N SER A 54 3.73 16.78 18.02
CA SER A 54 4.57 16.54 16.86
C SER A 54 4.15 15.28 16.09
N PRO A 55 3.85 15.38 14.78
CA PRO A 55 3.58 14.20 13.94
C PRO A 55 4.76 13.22 13.89
N LEU A 56 6.00 13.73 13.91
CA LEU A 56 7.23 12.94 13.89
C LEU A 56 7.33 12.09 15.17
N ILE A 57 7.02 12.67 16.31
CA ILE A 57 7.04 11.95 17.59
C ILE A 57 5.91 10.93 17.65
N ARG A 58 4.68 11.27 17.20
CA ARG A 58 3.59 10.28 17.12
C ARG A 58 3.97 9.07 16.25
N ALA A 59 4.57 9.32 15.09
CA ALA A 59 5.06 8.25 14.20
C ALA A 59 6.13 7.39 14.89
N THR A 60 7.10 8.01 15.56
CA THR A 60 8.16 7.31 16.30
C THR A 60 7.61 6.48 17.45
N VAL A 61 6.65 7.02 18.19
CA VAL A 61 5.94 6.30 19.28
C VAL A 61 5.14 5.12 18.71
N GLY A 62 4.45 5.30 17.59
CA GLY A 62 3.73 4.23 16.91
C GLY A 62 4.65 3.07 16.51
N ILE A 63 5.82 3.37 15.92
CA ILE A 63 6.83 2.36 15.57
C ILE A 63 7.37 1.65 16.82
N LEU A 64 7.59 2.37 17.91
CA LEU A 64 8.07 1.79 19.15
C LEU A 64 7.01 0.87 19.77
N ILE A 65 5.74 1.27 19.79
CA ILE A 65 4.62 0.44 20.27
C ILE A 65 4.55 -0.86 19.49
N THR A 66 4.57 -0.81 18.15
CA THR A 66 4.55 -2.01 17.30
C THR A 66 5.75 -2.90 17.52
N THR A 67 6.94 -2.33 17.66
CA THR A 67 8.15 -3.12 17.94
C THR A 67 8.05 -3.85 19.28
N ILE A 68 7.51 -3.19 20.32
CA ILE A 68 7.27 -3.82 21.62
C ILE A 68 6.21 -4.93 21.51
N ALA A 69 5.11 -4.67 20.79
CA ALA A 69 4.04 -5.63 20.60
C ALA A 69 4.50 -6.87 19.83
N SER A 70 5.32 -6.67 18.78
CA SER A 70 5.90 -7.76 17.98
C SER A 70 6.89 -8.61 18.76
N LYS A 71 7.77 -8.01 19.58
CA LYS A 71 8.80 -8.74 20.33
C LYS A 71 8.32 -9.34 21.65
N GLY A 72 7.34 -8.69 22.30
CA GLY A 72 6.78 -9.12 23.58
C GLY A 72 5.47 -9.89 23.46
N GLU A 73 4.97 -10.13 22.23
CA GLU A 73 3.64 -10.62 21.90
C GLU A 73 2.51 -9.73 22.44
N LEU A 74 1.44 -9.57 21.67
CA LEU A 74 0.26 -8.79 22.08
C LEU A 74 -0.40 -9.34 23.36
N THR A 75 -0.28 -10.65 23.60
CA THR A 75 -0.76 -11.34 24.80
C THR A 75 -0.10 -10.82 26.08
N GLN A 76 1.14 -10.35 26.01
CA GLN A 76 1.88 -9.80 27.16
C GLN A 76 1.63 -8.29 27.37
N TRP A 77 0.77 -7.68 26.55
CA TRP A 77 0.35 -6.29 26.71
C TRP A 77 -1.18 -6.15 26.53
N PRO A 78 -1.96 -6.76 27.43
CA PRO A 78 -3.41 -6.85 27.27
C PRO A 78 -4.12 -5.49 27.27
N GLU A 79 -3.53 -4.45 27.87
CA GLU A 79 -4.10 -3.12 27.92
C GLU A 79 -3.95 -2.33 26.62
N LEU A 80 -3.04 -2.74 25.71
CA LEU A 80 -2.68 -1.96 24.53
C LEU A 80 -3.89 -1.70 23.62
N LEU A 81 -4.49 -2.77 23.11
CA LEU A 81 -5.62 -2.65 22.17
C LEU A 81 -6.84 -1.95 22.77
N PRO A 82 -7.30 -2.28 24.00
CA PRO A 82 -8.38 -1.55 24.64
C PRO A 82 -8.11 -0.05 24.82
N ARG A 83 -6.89 0.31 25.24
CA ARG A 83 -6.51 1.72 25.43
C ARG A 83 -6.43 2.49 24.12
N LEU A 84 -5.82 1.92 23.08
CA LEU A 84 -5.80 2.55 21.76
C LEU A 84 -7.22 2.71 21.20
N CYS A 85 -8.08 1.70 21.35
CA CYS A 85 -9.48 1.76 20.92
C CYS A 85 -10.27 2.85 21.66
N GLU A 86 -10.06 3.01 22.97
CA GLU A 86 -10.65 4.08 23.77
C GLU A 86 -10.17 5.46 23.31
N MET A 87 -8.88 5.59 23.01
CA MET A 87 -8.27 6.84 22.54
C MET A 87 -8.78 7.29 21.16
N LEU A 88 -9.34 6.41 20.35
CA LEU A 88 -10.00 6.80 19.10
C LEU A 88 -11.20 7.72 19.33
N ASP A 89 -11.88 7.63 20.47
CA ASP A 89 -13.01 8.49 20.82
C ASP A 89 -12.59 9.84 21.41
N SER A 90 -11.30 10.12 21.48
CA SER A 90 -10.79 11.38 22.00
C SER A 90 -11.22 12.55 21.13
N GLU A 91 -11.73 13.60 21.74
CA GLU A 91 -11.96 14.88 21.05
C GLU A 91 -10.66 15.55 20.59
N ASN A 92 -9.52 15.17 21.19
CA ASN A 92 -8.22 15.65 20.78
C ASN A 92 -7.75 14.90 19.51
N TYR A 93 -7.71 15.64 18.40
CA TYR A 93 -7.28 15.13 17.09
C TYR A 93 -5.94 14.40 17.14
N THR A 94 -4.93 14.92 17.85
CA THR A 94 -3.59 14.31 17.88
C THR A 94 -3.59 12.95 18.59
N VAL A 95 -4.45 12.78 19.59
CA VAL A 95 -4.63 11.50 20.29
C VAL A 95 -5.32 10.48 19.39
N CYS A 96 -6.40 10.88 18.72
CA CYS A 96 -7.13 10.03 17.78
C CYS A 96 -6.22 9.60 16.62
N GLU A 97 -5.52 10.55 15.98
CA GLU A 97 -4.63 10.29 14.84
C GLU A 97 -3.44 9.40 15.23
N GLY A 98 -2.80 9.69 16.37
CA GLY A 98 -1.68 8.87 16.84
C GLY A 98 -2.08 7.45 17.20
N SER A 99 -3.30 7.29 17.77
CA SER A 99 -3.86 5.96 18.08
C SER A 99 -4.16 5.16 16.81
N PHE A 100 -4.74 5.80 15.79
CA PHE A 100 -4.92 5.17 14.48
C PHE A 100 -3.59 4.80 13.83
N GLY A 101 -2.58 5.68 13.88
CA GLY A 101 -1.26 5.38 13.34
C GLY A 101 -0.60 4.17 14.02
N ALA A 102 -0.77 4.02 15.34
CA ALA A 102 -0.29 2.85 16.07
C ALA A 102 -1.12 1.59 15.72
N LEU A 103 -2.45 1.70 15.68
CA LEU A 103 -3.34 0.58 15.33
C LEU A 103 -3.12 0.09 13.89
N GLN A 104 -2.92 1.01 12.94
CA GLN A 104 -2.62 0.62 11.56
C GLN A 104 -1.37 -0.25 11.49
N LYS A 105 -0.28 0.16 12.16
CA LYS A 105 0.95 -0.63 12.19
C LYS A 105 0.78 -1.99 12.88
N ILE A 106 -0.02 -2.05 13.95
CA ILE A 106 -0.37 -3.30 14.61
C ILE A 106 -1.18 -4.21 13.68
N CYS A 107 -2.13 -3.65 12.92
CA CYS A 107 -2.90 -4.40 11.94
C CYS A 107 -2.02 -4.94 10.81
N GLU A 108 -1.04 -4.15 10.33
CA GLU A 108 -0.07 -4.54 9.32
C GLU A 108 0.83 -5.68 9.81
N ASP A 109 1.39 -5.56 11.02
CA ASP A 109 2.40 -6.50 11.54
C ASP A 109 1.80 -7.75 12.22
N SER A 110 0.53 -7.71 12.64
CA SER A 110 -0.06 -8.73 13.53
C SER A 110 -1.49 -9.13 13.13
N ALA A 111 -1.82 -9.08 11.84
CA ALA A 111 -3.19 -9.35 11.34
C ALA A 111 -3.72 -10.72 11.82
N GLU A 112 -2.93 -11.78 11.72
CA GLU A 112 -3.32 -13.14 12.14
C GLU A 112 -3.56 -13.22 13.65
N ALA A 113 -2.68 -12.59 14.46
CA ALA A 113 -2.84 -12.57 15.90
C ALA A 113 -4.14 -11.86 16.33
N LEU A 114 -4.50 -10.77 15.62
CA LEU A 114 -5.73 -10.03 15.88
C LEU A 114 -7.00 -10.82 15.54
N ASP A 115 -6.94 -11.79 14.64
CA ASP A 115 -8.08 -12.67 14.31
C ASP A 115 -8.11 -13.95 15.15
N SER A 116 -7.19 -14.10 16.10
CA SER A 116 -7.04 -15.31 16.89
C SER A 116 -7.92 -15.35 18.15
N ASP A 117 -8.29 -16.56 18.57
CA ASP A 117 -8.99 -16.81 19.83
C ASP A 117 -8.11 -16.49 21.06
N THR A 118 -6.80 -16.55 20.91
CA THR A 118 -5.84 -16.27 22.00
C THR A 118 -5.91 -14.85 22.51
N LEU A 119 -6.30 -13.90 21.65
CA LEU A 119 -6.53 -12.51 22.01
C LEU A 119 -8.03 -12.17 22.21
N ASN A 120 -8.92 -13.19 22.32
CA ASN A 120 -10.36 -13.00 22.41
C ASN A 120 -10.96 -12.26 21.18
N ARG A 121 -10.43 -12.47 20.00
CA ARG A 121 -10.90 -11.91 18.71
C ARG A 121 -11.14 -10.39 18.78
N PRO A 122 -10.10 -9.57 18.99
CA PRO A 122 -10.27 -8.13 19.11
C PRO A 122 -10.90 -7.49 17.87
N LEU A 123 -10.79 -8.12 16.69
CA LEU A 123 -11.42 -7.63 15.46
C LEU A 123 -12.94 -7.50 15.54
N ASN A 124 -13.61 -8.28 16.38
CA ASN A 124 -15.05 -8.14 16.60
C ASN A 124 -15.44 -6.75 17.14
N ILE A 125 -14.49 -6.07 17.81
CA ILE A 125 -14.66 -4.71 18.33
C ILE A 125 -14.03 -3.70 17.38
N LEU A 126 -12.82 -3.99 16.88
CA LEU A 126 -12.05 -3.04 16.08
C LEU A 126 -12.66 -2.79 14.70
N ILE A 127 -13.17 -3.81 13.99
CA ILE A 127 -13.74 -3.63 12.65
C ILE A 127 -14.96 -2.69 12.68
N PRO A 128 -16.01 -2.91 13.50
CA PRO A 128 -17.12 -1.96 13.60
C PRO A 128 -16.65 -0.56 14.02
N LYS A 129 -15.63 -0.49 14.88
CA LYS A 129 -15.07 0.78 15.31
C LYS A 129 -14.42 1.53 14.16
N PHE A 130 -13.56 0.88 13.37
CA PHE A 130 -12.90 1.51 12.21
C PHE A 130 -13.93 2.00 11.19
N LEU A 131 -14.99 1.23 10.92
CA LEU A 131 -16.05 1.62 9.97
C LEU A 131 -16.78 2.92 10.38
N GLN A 132 -16.89 3.22 11.67
CA GLN A 132 -17.47 4.48 12.14
C GLN A 132 -16.65 5.69 11.70
N PHE A 133 -15.31 5.54 11.58
CA PHE A 133 -14.40 6.63 11.22
C PHE A 133 -14.27 6.87 9.72
N PHE A 134 -14.88 6.06 8.87
CA PHE A 134 -14.93 6.33 7.42
C PHE A 134 -15.66 7.66 7.11
N LYS A 135 -16.52 8.13 8.01
CA LYS A 135 -17.23 9.42 7.88
C LYS A 135 -16.59 10.55 8.68
N HIS A 136 -15.37 10.36 9.19
CA HIS A 136 -14.69 11.38 9.98
C HIS A 136 -14.31 12.59 9.13
N SER A 137 -14.33 13.81 9.71
CA SER A 137 -14.03 15.05 9.00
C SER A 137 -12.59 15.11 8.46
N SER A 138 -11.62 14.57 9.22
CA SER A 138 -10.22 14.50 8.80
C SER A 138 -9.99 13.39 7.78
N PRO A 139 -9.44 13.70 6.59
CA PRO A 139 -9.10 12.70 5.58
C PRO A 139 -8.03 11.73 6.08
N LYS A 140 -7.07 12.20 6.87
CA LYS A 140 -6.02 11.34 7.43
C LYS A 140 -6.58 10.25 8.33
N ILE A 141 -7.60 10.56 9.14
CA ILE A 141 -8.27 9.56 9.97
C ILE A 141 -9.09 8.60 9.12
N ARG A 142 -9.78 9.08 8.07
CA ARG A 142 -10.47 8.20 7.11
C ARG A 142 -9.50 7.24 6.44
N SER A 143 -8.36 7.75 5.96
CA SER A 143 -7.30 6.94 5.34
C SER A 143 -6.77 5.86 6.27
N HIS A 144 -6.42 6.19 7.51
CA HIS A 144 -5.98 5.22 8.53
C HIS A 144 -7.05 4.14 8.79
N ALA A 145 -8.31 4.56 8.92
CA ALA A 145 -9.41 3.63 9.19
C ALA A 145 -9.58 2.61 8.04
N ILE A 146 -9.54 3.07 6.77
CA ILE A 146 -9.62 2.18 5.61
C ILE A 146 -8.39 1.26 5.57
N ALA A 147 -7.19 1.81 5.77
CA ALA A 147 -5.95 1.04 5.76
C ALA A 147 -5.94 -0.08 6.81
N CYS A 148 -6.47 0.19 8.01
CA CYS A 148 -6.64 -0.84 9.05
C CYS A 148 -7.56 -1.98 8.59
N VAL A 149 -8.72 -1.65 8.00
CA VAL A 149 -9.69 -2.67 7.55
C VAL A 149 -9.13 -3.48 6.39
N ASN A 150 -8.38 -2.85 5.48
CA ASN A 150 -7.78 -3.50 4.31
C ASN A 150 -6.88 -4.69 4.67
N GLN A 151 -6.20 -4.64 5.83
CA GLN A 151 -5.33 -5.74 6.28
C GLN A 151 -6.06 -7.07 6.49
N PHE A 152 -7.38 -7.03 6.65
CA PHE A 152 -8.19 -8.22 6.97
C PHE A 152 -9.01 -8.74 5.79
N ILE A 153 -8.87 -8.15 4.59
CA ILE A 153 -9.64 -8.55 3.40
C ILE A 153 -9.16 -9.92 2.91
N ILE A 154 -7.88 -10.05 2.60
CA ILE A 154 -7.29 -11.28 2.02
C ILE A 154 -7.42 -12.46 2.99
N GLY A 155 -7.16 -12.23 4.28
CA GLY A 155 -7.33 -13.24 5.32
C GLY A 155 -8.78 -13.64 5.58
N ARG A 156 -9.76 -12.96 4.96
CA ARG A 156 -11.21 -13.24 5.12
C ARG A 156 -11.64 -13.31 6.58
N SER A 157 -11.13 -12.40 7.42
CA SER A 157 -11.47 -12.41 8.84
C SER A 157 -12.98 -12.46 9.03
N GLN A 158 -13.44 -13.29 9.96
CA GLN A 158 -14.88 -13.45 10.22
C GLN A 158 -15.54 -12.14 10.62
N ALA A 159 -14.84 -11.32 11.40
CA ALA A 159 -15.33 -10.02 11.81
C ALA A 159 -15.61 -9.10 10.62
N LEU A 160 -14.69 -9.01 9.66
CA LEU A 160 -14.89 -8.23 8.44
C LEU A 160 -15.98 -8.82 7.56
N MET A 161 -15.99 -10.15 7.38
CA MET A 161 -17.02 -10.80 6.54
C MET A 161 -18.44 -10.57 7.07
N THR A 162 -18.61 -10.39 8.37
CA THR A 162 -19.90 -10.05 8.98
C THR A 162 -20.34 -8.62 8.61
N HIS A 163 -19.41 -7.70 8.40
CA HIS A 163 -19.64 -6.29 8.07
C HIS A 163 -19.32 -5.94 6.62
N ILE A 164 -19.17 -6.93 5.74
CA ILE A 164 -18.65 -6.74 4.39
C ILE A 164 -19.51 -5.80 3.54
N ASP A 165 -20.83 -5.87 3.67
CA ASP A 165 -21.76 -5.05 2.89
C ASP A 165 -21.70 -3.57 3.37
N ASP A 166 -21.58 -3.35 4.68
CA ASP A 166 -21.36 -2.01 5.25
C ASP A 166 -20.00 -1.43 4.80
N PHE A 167 -18.96 -2.27 4.78
CA PHE A 167 -17.64 -1.86 4.31
C PHE A 167 -17.70 -1.43 2.85
N ILE A 168 -18.24 -2.26 1.94
CA ILE A 168 -18.36 -1.94 0.52
C ILE A 168 -19.21 -0.68 0.31
N GLY A 169 -20.33 -0.54 1.03
CA GLY A 169 -21.18 0.65 0.97
C GLY A 169 -20.43 1.94 1.38
N ASN A 170 -19.58 1.86 2.40
CA ASN A 170 -18.74 2.98 2.83
C ASN A 170 -17.62 3.29 1.82
N LEU A 171 -17.01 2.29 1.16
CA LEU A 171 -16.05 2.53 0.07
C LEU A 171 -16.69 3.31 -1.07
N PHE A 172 -17.89 2.95 -1.49
CA PHE A 172 -18.61 3.67 -2.55
C PHE A 172 -18.99 5.09 -2.13
N PHE A 173 -19.33 5.29 -0.85
CA PHE A 173 -19.59 6.63 -0.31
C PHE A 173 -18.35 7.53 -0.40
N LEU A 174 -17.16 6.98 -0.17
CA LEU A 174 -15.87 7.69 -0.18
C LEU A 174 -15.20 7.71 -1.56
N ALA A 175 -15.79 7.14 -2.59
CA ALA A 175 -15.16 6.98 -3.90
C ALA A 175 -14.63 8.30 -4.51
N ASN A 176 -15.27 9.43 -4.21
CA ASN A 176 -14.86 10.75 -4.68
C ASN A 176 -14.22 11.61 -3.57
N ASP A 177 -13.58 11.00 -2.61
CA ASP A 177 -12.86 11.73 -1.57
C ASP A 177 -11.78 12.63 -2.19
N GLU A 178 -11.62 13.84 -1.65
CA GLU A 178 -10.65 14.82 -2.14
C GLU A 178 -9.20 14.40 -1.83
N ASP A 179 -9.00 13.61 -0.78
CA ASP A 179 -7.68 13.17 -0.33
C ASP A 179 -7.16 11.98 -1.15
N PRO A 180 -5.95 12.05 -1.71
CA PRO A 180 -5.41 10.97 -2.54
C PRO A 180 -5.14 9.69 -1.74
N GLU A 181 -4.71 9.77 -0.48
CA GLU A 181 -4.46 8.58 0.34
C GLU A 181 -5.77 7.82 0.65
N VAL A 182 -6.89 8.54 0.80
CA VAL A 182 -8.21 7.91 0.94
C VAL A 182 -8.58 7.19 -0.36
N ARG A 183 -8.46 7.85 -1.53
CA ARG A 183 -8.75 7.24 -2.83
C ARG A 183 -7.86 6.02 -3.12
N LYS A 184 -6.57 6.12 -2.79
CA LYS A 184 -5.61 5.02 -2.94
C LYS A 184 -6.03 3.79 -2.13
N ASN A 185 -6.36 3.98 -0.86
CA ASN A 185 -6.82 2.88 -0.01
C ASN A 185 -8.16 2.27 -0.48
N ILE A 186 -9.04 3.06 -1.09
CA ILE A 186 -10.27 2.56 -1.72
C ILE A 186 -9.95 1.69 -2.94
N CYS A 187 -9.06 2.14 -3.84
CA CYS A 187 -8.64 1.36 -4.99
C CYS A 187 -8.04 0.01 -4.55
N ARG A 188 -7.14 0.03 -3.57
CA ARG A 188 -6.55 -1.16 -2.97
C ARG A 188 -7.61 -2.10 -2.39
N ALA A 189 -8.58 -1.58 -1.65
CA ALA A 189 -9.68 -2.37 -1.09
C ALA A 189 -10.48 -3.07 -2.19
N ILE A 190 -10.81 -2.38 -3.27
CA ILE A 190 -11.59 -2.95 -4.39
C ILE A 190 -10.78 -4.04 -5.09
N VAL A 191 -9.48 -3.83 -5.32
CA VAL A 191 -8.59 -4.86 -5.90
C VAL A 191 -8.58 -6.12 -5.05
N MET A 192 -8.35 -6.01 -3.74
CA MET A 192 -8.38 -7.15 -2.83
C MET A 192 -9.75 -7.82 -2.74
N LEU A 193 -10.84 -7.05 -2.81
CA LEU A 193 -12.20 -7.60 -2.80
C LEU A 193 -12.54 -8.38 -4.07
N LEU A 194 -11.92 -8.08 -5.23
CA LEU A 194 -12.07 -8.91 -6.42
C LEU A 194 -11.68 -10.37 -6.14
N GLU A 195 -10.55 -10.59 -5.47
CA GLU A 195 -10.04 -11.93 -5.18
C GLU A 195 -10.89 -12.67 -4.13
N VAL A 196 -11.48 -11.94 -3.19
CA VAL A 196 -12.08 -12.53 -1.99
C VAL A 196 -13.60 -12.58 -2.05
N ARG A 197 -14.24 -11.53 -2.60
CA ARG A 197 -15.69 -11.33 -2.57
C ARG A 197 -16.21 -10.75 -3.88
N MET A 198 -15.77 -11.29 -5.00
CA MET A 198 -16.29 -10.97 -6.34
C MET A 198 -17.82 -10.99 -6.38
N ASP A 199 -18.45 -11.96 -5.68
CA ASP A 199 -19.90 -12.07 -5.59
C ASP A 199 -20.60 -10.79 -5.15
N ARG A 200 -19.95 -9.99 -4.30
CA ARG A 200 -20.47 -8.70 -3.82
C ARG A 200 -20.20 -7.54 -4.76
N LEU A 201 -19.19 -7.65 -5.62
CA LEU A 201 -18.82 -6.60 -6.56
C LEU A 201 -19.55 -6.71 -7.91
N VAL A 202 -19.88 -7.92 -8.35
CA VAL A 202 -20.55 -8.17 -9.65
C VAL A 202 -21.78 -7.28 -9.87
N PRO A 203 -22.69 -7.07 -8.91
CA PRO A 203 -23.86 -6.19 -9.13
C PRO A 203 -23.51 -4.74 -9.42
N HIS A 204 -22.31 -4.30 -9.06
CA HIS A 204 -21.81 -2.93 -9.19
C HIS A 204 -20.67 -2.80 -10.20
N MET A 205 -20.35 -3.87 -10.94
CA MET A 205 -19.14 -3.98 -11.75
C MET A 205 -18.99 -2.83 -12.76
N ASN A 206 -20.04 -2.43 -13.47
CA ASN A 206 -19.95 -1.32 -14.41
C ASN A 206 -19.52 -0.01 -13.73
N SER A 207 -20.10 0.30 -12.58
CA SER A 207 -19.74 1.51 -11.81
C SER A 207 -18.31 1.44 -11.27
N ILE A 208 -17.87 0.24 -10.86
CA ILE A 208 -16.50 0.00 -10.39
C ILE A 208 -15.51 0.18 -11.55
N ILE A 209 -15.81 -0.36 -12.74
CA ILE A 209 -14.97 -0.18 -13.94
C ILE A 209 -14.85 1.29 -14.31
N ASP A 210 -15.96 2.04 -14.36
CA ASP A 210 -15.93 3.47 -14.67
C ASP A 210 -15.14 4.26 -13.61
N TYR A 211 -15.28 3.91 -12.33
CA TYR A 211 -14.50 4.49 -11.24
C TYR A 211 -12.99 4.19 -11.38
N MET A 212 -12.62 2.93 -11.56
CA MET A 212 -11.22 2.53 -11.70
C MET A 212 -10.58 3.13 -12.96
N LEU A 213 -11.35 3.25 -14.07
CA LEU A 213 -10.88 3.91 -15.27
C LEU A 213 -10.57 5.41 -15.03
N ALA A 214 -11.39 6.08 -14.24
CA ALA A 214 -11.14 7.46 -13.85
C ALA A 214 -9.91 7.55 -12.90
N ARG A 215 -9.77 6.62 -11.97
CA ARG A 215 -8.65 6.62 -11.00
C ARG A 215 -7.32 6.20 -11.65
N THR A 216 -7.30 5.34 -12.65
CA THR A 216 -6.07 5.03 -13.43
C THR A 216 -5.48 6.30 -14.11
N GLN A 217 -6.26 7.35 -14.20
CA GLN A 217 -5.85 8.66 -14.72
C GLN A 217 -5.79 9.74 -13.63
N ASP A 218 -5.73 9.35 -12.36
CA ASP A 218 -5.63 10.28 -11.24
C ASP A 218 -4.32 11.10 -11.33
N ALA A 219 -4.36 12.32 -10.82
CA ALA A 219 -3.18 13.19 -10.78
C ALA A 219 -2.13 12.68 -9.78
N ASP A 220 -2.56 11.90 -8.78
CA ASP A 220 -1.68 11.24 -7.83
C ASP A 220 -1.23 9.89 -8.39
N GLU A 221 0.09 9.69 -8.50
CA GLU A 221 0.68 8.49 -9.09
C GLU A 221 0.40 7.24 -8.25
N GLY A 222 0.34 7.35 -6.93
CA GLY A 222 0.00 6.23 -6.06
C GLY A 222 -1.43 5.77 -6.25
N VAL A 223 -2.39 6.69 -6.46
CA VAL A 223 -3.79 6.36 -6.77
C VAL A 223 -3.88 5.70 -8.15
N SER A 224 -3.20 6.26 -9.15
CA SER A 224 -3.26 5.73 -10.51
C SER A 224 -2.63 4.34 -10.62
N LEU A 225 -1.56 4.08 -9.88
CA LEU A 225 -0.94 2.76 -9.81
C LEU A 225 -1.87 1.73 -9.16
N GLU A 226 -2.40 2.01 -7.97
CA GLU A 226 -3.34 1.10 -7.28
C GLU A 226 -4.60 0.83 -8.12
N ALA A 227 -5.10 1.84 -8.84
CA ALA A 227 -6.22 1.64 -9.76
C ALA A 227 -5.85 0.81 -11.00
N CYS A 228 -4.60 0.89 -11.45
CA CYS A 228 -4.11 0.10 -12.58
C CYS A 228 -4.02 -1.40 -12.24
N GLU A 229 -3.67 -1.75 -10.99
CA GLU A 229 -3.65 -3.14 -10.51
C GLU A 229 -5.02 -3.85 -10.65
N PHE A 230 -6.11 -3.09 -10.60
CA PHE A 230 -7.44 -3.62 -10.81
C PHE A 230 -7.59 -4.36 -12.16
N TRP A 231 -6.96 -3.86 -13.21
CA TRP A 231 -7.06 -4.45 -14.55
C TRP A 231 -6.36 -5.81 -14.63
N LEU A 232 -5.25 -5.97 -13.89
CA LEU A 232 -4.54 -7.23 -13.75
C LEU A 232 -5.41 -8.25 -12.99
N SER A 233 -5.90 -7.87 -11.82
CA SER A 233 -6.72 -8.77 -10.99
C SER A 233 -8.04 -9.13 -11.67
N LEU A 234 -8.70 -8.19 -12.35
CA LEU A 234 -9.94 -8.48 -13.08
C LEU A 234 -9.71 -9.39 -14.29
N ALA A 235 -8.54 -9.33 -14.92
CA ALA A 235 -8.23 -10.18 -16.08
C ALA A 235 -8.17 -11.66 -15.74
N ASP A 236 -7.84 -12.00 -14.51
CA ASP A 236 -7.81 -13.39 -14.02
C ASP A 236 -9.21 -13.93 -13.68
N GLU A 237 -10.21 -13.04 -13.62
CA GLU A 237 -11.56 -13.43 -13.23
C GLU A 237 -12.42 -13.89 -14.42
N PRO A 238 -13.25 -14.93 -14.26
CA PRO A 238 -14.10 -15.44 -15.34
C PRO A 238 -15.03 -14.42 -15.98
N VAL A 239 -15.45 -13.41 -15.22
CA VAL A 239 -16.35 -12.34 -15.68
C VAL A 239 -15.64 -11.26 -16.51
N CYS A 240 -14.32 -11.28 -16.58
CA CYS A 240 -13.51 -10.26 -17.22
C CYS A 240 -13.98 -9.92 -18.63
N LYS A 241 -14.10 -10.93 -19.48
CA LYS A 241 -14.42 -10.73 -20.90
C LYS A 241 -15.78 -10.05 -21.08
N GLU A 242 -16.80 -10.48 -20.34
CA GLU A 242 -18.14 -9.90 -20.41
C GLU A 242 -18.18 -8.50 -19.82
N ALA A 243 -17.54 -8.28 -18.69
CA ALA A 243 -17.53 -7.00 -17.98
C ALA A 243 -16.73 -5.92 -18.74
N LEU A 244 -15.57 -6.25 -19.31
CA LEU A 244 -14.68 -5.27 -19.94
C LEU A 244 -14.94 -5.05 -21.43
N ALA A 245 -15.58 -5.96 -22.15
CA ALA A 245 -15.79 -5.81 -23.59
C ALA A 245 -16.40 -4.44 -24.00
N PRO A 246 -17.42 -3.90 -23.30
CA PRO A 246 -17.99 -2.58 -23.62
C PRO A 246 -17.02 -1.41 -23.30
N HIS A 247 -16.06 -1.62 -22.41
CA HIS A 247 -15.16 -0.58 -21.90
C HIS A 247 -13.79 -0.56 -22.60
N LEU A 248 -13.45 -1.56 -23.42
CA LEU A 248 -12.17 -1.63 -24.15
C LEU A 248 -11.83 -0.35 -24.93
N PRO A 249 -12.78 0.29 -25.66
CA PRO A 249 -12.45 1.51 -26.39
C PRO A 249 -12.01 2.68 -25.51
N LYS A 250 -12.36 2.67 -24.22
CA LYS A 250 -11.91 3.67 -23.23
C LYS A 250 -10.66 3.23 -22.51
N LEU A 251 -10.58 1.95 -22.14
CA LEU A 251 -9.50 1.40 -21.31
C LEU A 251 -8.17 1.33 -22.06
N ILE A 252 -8.17 0.80 -23.28
CA ILE A 252 -6.92 0.57 -24.02
C ILE A 252 -6.14 1.88 -24.28
N PRO A 253 -6.77 3.01 -24.68
CA PRO A 253 -6.05 4.28 -24.78
C PRO A 253 -5.45 4.76 -23.47
N VAL A 254 -6.12 4.50 -22.33
CA VAL A 254 -5.64 4.88 -21.00
C VAL A 254 -4.41 4.07 -20.62
N LEU A 255 -4.42 2.74 -20.83
CA LEU A 255 -3.26 1.89 -20.55
C LEU A 255 -2.08 2.27 -21.46
N VAL A 256 -2.28 2.44 -22.76
CA VAL A 256 -1.22 2.87 -23.68
C VAL A 256 -0.64 4.23 -23.25
N LYS A 257 -1.49 5.16 -22.80
CA LYS A 257 -1.03 6.44 -22.25
C LYS A 257 -0.22 6.26 -20.95
N GLY A 258 -0.63 5.34 -20.09
CA GLY A 258 0.07 5.01 -18.84
C GLY A 258 1.47 4.42 -19.05
N MET A 259 1.74 3.81 -20.22
CA MET A 259 3.05 3.26 -20.57
C MET A 259 4.11 4.32 -20.88
N LYS A 260 3.80 5.61 -20.80
CA LYS A 260 4.78 6.69 -21.01
C LYS A 260 5.88 6.64 -19.95
N TYR A 261 7.11 6.91 -20.40
CA TYR A 261 8.20 7.22 -19.49
C TYR A 261 7.91 8.51 -18.74
N SER A 262 8.15 8.54 -17.45
CA SER A 262 8.15 9.79 -16.65
C SER A 262 9.36 10.64 -17.03
N GLU A 263 9.34 11.93 -16.67
CA GLU A 263 10.51 12.81 -16.85
C GLU A 263 11.75 12.26 -16.12
N ILE A 264 11.53 11.62 -14.97
CA ILE A 264 12.59 10.99 -14.16
C ILE A 264 13.16 9.77 -14.90
N ASP A 265 12.30 8.89 -15.44
CA ASP A 265 12.74 7.74 -16.24
C ASP A 265 13.59 8.21 -17.46
N ILE A 266 13.17 9.29 -18.12
CA ILE A 266 13.90 9.85 -19.26
C ILE A 266 15.26 10.40 -18.84
N ILE A 267 15.34 11.07 -17.69
CA ILE A 267 16.62 11.59 -17.15
C ILE A 267 17.55 10.44 -16.80
N LEU A 268 17.05 9.40 -16.16
CA LEU A 268 17.83 8.21 -15.80
C LEU A 268 18.33 7.48 -17.04
N LEU A 269 17.46 7.28 -18.04
CA LEU A 269 17.85 6.66 -19.33
C LEU A 269 18.89 7.50 -20.08
N ARG A 270 18.84 8.85 -19.99
CA ARG A 270 19.85 9.72 -20.62
C ARG A 270 21.20 9.66 -19.93
N GLY A 271 21.26 9.36 -18.64
CA GLY A 271 22.52 9.18 -17.90
C GLY A 271 23.26 7.91 -18.31
N ASP A 272 22.56 6.92 -18.83
CA ASP A 272 23.11 5.62 -19.26
C ASP A 272 23.50 5.59 -20.75
N VAL A 273 23.16 6.62 -21.52
CA VAL A 273 23.57 6.74 -22.93
C VAL A 273 24.98 7.31 -23.00
N GLU A 274 25.96 6.56 -22.61
CA GLU A 274 27.32 6.74 -23.10
C GLU A 274 27.38 6.30 -24.57
N GLU A 275 27.86 7.17 -25.43
CA GLU A 275 28.34 7.09 -26.82
C GLU A 275 28.42 5.66 -27.46
N ASP A 276 27.34 4.89 -27.39
CA ASP A 276 27.28 3.47 -27.74
C ASP A 276 26.72 3.22 -29.16
N GLU A 277 26.49 4.27 -29.95
CA GLU A 277 25.96 4.14 -31.32
C GLU A 277 26.78 3.19 -32.23
N MET A 278 28.01 2.88 -31.81
CA MET A 278 28.93 2.03 -32.59
C MET A 278 29.09 0.61 -32.01
N VAL A 279 28.50 0.29 -30.87
CA VAL A 279 28.59 -1.03 -30.22
C VAL A 279 27.33 -1.82 -30.55
N PRO A 280 27.44 -2.97 -31.26
CA PRO A 280 26.23 -3.79 -31.51
C PRO A 280 25.70 -4.38 -30.22
N ASP A 281 24.36 -4.36 -30.08
CA ASP A 281 23.63 -4.95 -28.95
C ASP A 281 24.07 -6.39 -28.70
N ARG A 282 24.28 -6.75 -27.45
CA ARG A 282 24.56 -8.13 -27.01
C ARG A 282 23.24 -8.88 -26.81
N GLU A 283 23.28 -10.20 -26.96
CA GLU A 283 22.11 -11.05 -26.67
C GLU A 283 21.57 -10.86 -25.21
N GLU A 284 22.44 -10.39 -24.31
CA GLU A 284 22.11 -10.08 -22.92
C GLU A 284 21.27 -8.81 -22.78
N ASP A 285 21.43 -7.86 -23.70
CA ASP A 285 20.72 -6.57 -23.70
C ASP A 285 19.27 -6.72 -24.22
N ILE A 286 19.00 -7.81 -24.97
CA ILE A 286 17.71 -8.09 -25.60
C ILE A 286 16.81 -9.00 -24.74
N ARG A 287 17.26 -9.44 -23.56
CA ARG A 287 16.46 -10.32 -22.70
C ARG A 287 15.31 -9.58 -22.05
N PRO A 288 14.03 -9.95 -22.33
CA PRO A 288 12.89 -9.35 -21.66
C PRO A 288 12.95 -9.70 -20.17
N ARG A 289 12.93 -8.68 -19.31
CA ARG A 289 12.79 -8.86 -17.86
C ARG A 289 11.30 -8.94 -17.55
N PHE A 290 10.82 -10.11 -17.13
CA PHE A 290 9.45 -10.28 -16.70
C PHE A 290 9.31 -9.74 -15.27
N HIS A 291 8.46 -8.73 -15.11
CA HIS A 291 8.07 -8.21 -13.80
C HIS A 291 6.82 -8.96 -13.33
N ARG A 292 6.85 -9.49 -12.11
CA ARG A 292 5.64 -9.99 -11.47
C ARG A 292 4.85 -8.82 -10.93
N SER A 293 3.52 -8.82 -11.15
CA SER A 293 2.57 -7.96 -10.44
C SER A 293 2.79 -8.12 -8.92
N ARG A 294 2.60 -7.05 -8.16
CA ARG A 294 2.46 -7.17 -6.71
C ARG A 294 1.21 -7.99 -6.47
N SER A 295 1.38 -9.29 -6.25
CA SER A 295 0.34 -10.10 -5.63
C SER A 295 0.14 -9.51 -4.23
N HIS A 296 -1.07 -9.06 -3.91
CA HIS A 296 -1.43 -8.64 -2.54
C HIS A 296 -1.50 -9.85 -1.58
N HIS A 297 -1.07 -11.02 -2.04
CA HIS A 297 -0.72 -12.13 -1.16
C HIS A 297 0.32 -11.62 -0.17
N ILE A 298 -0.01 -11.76 1.10
CA ILE A 298 0.82 -11.52 2.26
C ILE A 298 2.28 -11.82 1.90
N GLU A 299 3.05 -10.78 1.59
CA GLU A 299 4.47 -10.84 1.80
C GLU A 299 4.63 -10.91 3.32
N ASN A 300 4.56 -12.13 3.85
CA ASN A 300 5.19 -12.42 5.12
C ASN A 300 6.62 -11.93 4.97
N ASN A 301 6.92 -10.83 5.65
CA ASN A 301 8.25 -10.26 5.79
C ASN A 301 9.18 -11.24 6.52
N ASP A 302 9.50 -12.36 5.88
CA ASP A 302 10.67 -13.18 6.19
C ASP A 302 11.91 -12.67 5.44
N ALA A 303 12.00 -11.37 5.23
CA ALA A 303 13.23 -10.71 4.85
C ALA A 303 13.89 -10.05 6.06
N MET A 304 13.97 -10.77 7.18
CA MET A 304 15.06 -10.59 8.12
C MET A 304 16.15 -11.56 7.73
N ASN A 305 16.84 -11.26 6.64
CA ASN A 305 18.14 -11.85 6.40
C ASN A 305 19.16 -11.08 7.24
N ASP A 306 19.47 -11.62 8.41
CA ASP A 306 20.74 -11.34 9.09
C ASP A 306 21.85 -11.95 8.22
N GLY A 307 22.24 -11.24 7.18
CA GLY A 307 23.44 -11.51 6.40
C GLY A 307 24.56 -10.65 6.92
N GLU A 308 25.40 -11.21 7.78
CA GLU A 308 26.77 -10.73 7.97
C GLU A 308 27.49 -10.69 6.63
N GLY A 309 28.13 -9.54 6.40
CA GLY A 309 29.21 -9.21 5.51
C GLY A 309 29.55 -10.15 4.34
N SER A 310 29.29 -9.68 3.16
CA SER A 310 30.28 -9.77 2.08
C SER A 310 30.33 -8.40 1.41
N ASP A 311 31.48 -7.74 1.59
CA ASP A 311 31.96 -6.67 0.73
C ASP A 311 32.11 -7.24 -0.68
N ASP A 312 31.09 -7.07 -1.49
CA ASP A 312 31.23 -7.04 -2.95
C ASP A 312 30.66 -5.70 -3.42
N GLU A 313 31.57 -4.72 -3.47
CA GLU A 313 31.42 -3.49 -4.24
C GLU A 313 31.32 -3.87 -5.75
N ASP A 314 30.13 -4.22 -6.21
CA ASP A 314 29.74 -3.99 -7.60
C ASP A 314 28.48 -3.15 -7.58
N GLY A 315 28.76 -1.83 -7.54
CA GLY A 315 27.76 -0.79 -7.65
C GLY A 315 27.06 -0.88 -9.00
N ASN A 316 25.90 -1.47 -9.03
CA ASN A 316 24.94 -1.23 -10.08
C ASN A 316 23.69 -0.62 -9.42
N ASP A 317 23.61 0.71 -9.51
CA ASP A 317 22.53 1.58 -9.02
C ASP A 317 21.26 1.42 -9.89
N ASP A 318 20.85 0.18 -10.17
CA ASP A 318 19.72 -0.19 -11.01
C ASP A 318 18.41 -0.37 -10.21
N SER A 319 18.43 0.00 -8.91
CA SER A 319 17.29 -0.24 -8.01
C SER A 319 16.08 0.65 -8.35
N SER A 320 16.28 1.86 -8.85
CA SER A 320 15.18 2.80 -9.15
C SER A 320 14.43 2.44 -10.45
N LEU A 321 15.10 1.83 -11.42
CA LEU A 321 14.47 1.33 -12.66
C LEU A 321 13.76 -0.02 -12.46
N SER A 322 14.07 -0.73 -11.37
CA SER A 322 13.44 -2.02 -11.05
C SER A 322 12.09 -1.88 -10.37
N ASP A 323 11.79 -0.74 -9.77
CA ASP A 323 10.57 -0.55 -9.00
C ASP A 323 9.30 -0.64 -9.85
N TRP A 324 8.27 -1.30 -9.29
CA TRP A 324 6.96 -1.40 -9.89
C TRP A 324 6.27 -0.04 -9.92
N ASN A 325 5.88 0.42 -11.11
CA ASN A 325 5.29 1.74 -11.35
C ASN A 325 4.12 1.67 -12.34
N LEU A 326 3.43 2.79 -12.56
CA LEU A 326 2.27 2.86 -13.44
C LEU A 326 2.58 2.41 -14.87
N ARG A 327 3.78 2.72 -15.39
CA ARG A 327 4.21 2.33 -16.74
C ARG A 327 4.27 0.80 -16.88
N LYS A 328 4.94 0.14 -15.93
CA LYS A 328 5.09 -1.32 -15.92
C LYS A 328 3.74 -2.02 -15.66
N CYS A 329 2.94 -1.49 -14.75
CA CYS A 329 1.60 -2.00 -14.46
C CYS A 329 0.69 -1.88 -15.69
N SER A 330 0.71 -0.73 -16.39
CA SER A 330 -0.09 -0.53 -17.61
C SER A 330 0.32 -1.48 -18.73
N ALA A 331 1.62 -1.74 -18.90
CA ALA A 331 2.12 -2.69 -19.89
C ALA A 331 1.68 -4.13 -19.55
N ALA A 332 1.85 -4.56 -18.30
CA ALA A 332 1.41 -5.86 -17.83
C ALA A 332 -0.10 -6.05 -17.98
N ALA A 333 -0.90 -5.02 -17.63
CA ALA A 333 -2.35 -5.06 -17.81
C ALA A 333 -2.74 -5.23 -19.28
N LEU A 334 -2.07 -4.52 -20.20
CA LEU A 334 -2.32 -4.65 -21.63
C LEU A 334 -1.97 -6.06 -22.15
N ASP A 335 -0.86 -6.65 -21.69
CA ASP A 335 -0.44 -8.00 -22.05
C ASP A 335 -1.46 -9.06 -21.61
N VAL A 336 -1.88 -9.00 -20.36
CA VAL A 336 -2.91 -9.95 -19.84
C VAL A 336 -4.24 -9.76 -20.57
N LEU A 337 -4.68 -8.53 -20.82
CA LEU A 337 -5.90 -8.28 -21.60
C LEU A 337 -5.77 -8.76 -23.06
N ALA A 338 -4.59 -8.66 -23.67
CA ALA A 338 -4.35 -9.23 -24.99
C ALA A 338 -4.51 -10.76 -24.99
N SER A 339 -4.08 -11.43 -23.93
CA SER A 339 -4.27 -12.86 -23.75
C SER A 339 -5.75 -13.26 -23.58
N VAL A 340 -6.55 -12.44 -22.88
CA VAL A 340 -8.00 -12.66 -22.66
C VAL A 340 -8.82 -12.38 -23.91
N PHE A 341 -8.61 -11.21 -24.54
CA PHE A 341 -9.44 -10.72 -25.66
C PHE A 341 -8.94 -11.14 -27.03
N ARG A 342 -7.66 -11.45 -27.17
CA ARG A 342 -7.05 -11.91 -28.43
C ARG A 342 -7.41 -10.98 -29.62
N ASN A 343 -8.03 -11.56 -30.64
CA ASN A 343 -8.40 -10.83 -31.87
C ASN A 343 -9.45 -9.71 -31.62
N ASP A 344 -10.25 -9.81 -30.55
CA ASP A 344 -11.26 -8.80 -30.21
C ASP A 344 -10.63 -7.46 -29.79
N LEU A 345 -9.35 -7.50 -29.34
CA LEU A 345 -8.58 -6.31 -28.95
C LEU A 345 -8.06 -5.53 -30.16
N LEU A 346 -7.73 -6.21 -31.26
CA LEU A 346 -7.04 -5.64 -32.41
C LEU A 346 -7.74 -4.42 -33.03
N PRO A 347 -9.08 -4.38 -33.21
CA PRO A 347 -9.77 -3.21 -33.76
C PRO A 347 -9.57 -1.92 -32.94
N VAL A 348 -9.40 -2.05 -31.62
CA VAL A 348 -9.17 -0.93 -30.72
C VAL A 348 -7.69 -0.56 -30.64
N LEU A 349 -6.82 -1.57 -30.53
CA LEU A 349 -5.40 -1.38 -30.30
C LEU A 349 -4.65 -0.90 -31.55
N LEU A 350 -4.91 -1.50 -32.73
CA LEU A 350 -4.15 -1.20 -33.96
C LEU A 350 -4.16 0.28 -34.39
N PRO A 351 -5.29 1.03 -34.31
CA PRO A 351 -5.27 2.45 -34.60
C PRO A 351 -4.33 3.24 -33.70
N ILE A 352 -4.35 2.93 -32.39
CA ILE A 352 -3.51 3.60 -31.38
C ILE A 352 -2.02 3.27 -31.62
N LEU A 353 -1.71 2.00 -31.88
CA LEU A 353 -0.35 1.58 -32.18
C LEU A 353 0.20 2.27 -33.43
N LYS A 354 -0.60 2.38 -34.51
CA LYS A 354 -0.19 3.09 -35.72
C LYS A 354 0.14 4.55 -35.44
N GLU A 355 -0.70 5.24 -34.69
CA GLU A 355 -0.49 6.62 -34.31
C GLU A 355 0.80 6.79 -33.49
N THR A 356 1.00 5.91 -32.51
CA THR A 356 2.14 5.99 -31.58
C THR A 356 3.46 5.60 -32.25
N LEU A 357 3.51 4.54 -33.07
CA LEU A 357 4.71 4.07 -33.77
C LEU A 357 5.25 5.08 -34.77
N PHE A 358 4.37 5.83 -35.42
CA PHE A 358 4.74 6.81 -36.43
C PHE A 358 4.77 8.25 -35.90
N HIS A 359 4.69 8.43 -34.56
CA HIS A 359 4.78 9.75 -33.95
C HIS A 359 6.13 10.40 -34.19
N GLY A 360 6.17 11.73 -34.33
CA GLY A 360 7.42 12.47 -34.57
C GLY A 360 8.42 12.39 -33.41
N GLU A 361 7.91 12.35 -32.17
CA GLU A 361 8.70 12.30 -30.94
C GLU A 361 9.08 10.85 -30.61
N TRP A 362 10.36 10.58 -30.39
CA TRP A 362 10.86 9.24 -30.09
C TRP A 362 10.32 8.70 -28.75
N GLU A 363 10.15 9.58 -27.77
CA GLU A 363 9.59 9.25 -26.45
C GLU A 363 8.19 8.63 -26.55
N ILE A 364 7.45 8.95 -27.59
CA ILE A 364 6.15 8.38 -27.90
C ILE A 364 6.29 7.05 -28.66
N LYS A 365 7.31 6.88 -29.49
CA LYS A 365 7.56 5.65 -30.28
C LYS A 365 7.98 4.48 -29.40
N VAL A 366 8.88 4.70 -28.45
CA VAL A 366 9.50 3.66 -27.60
C VAL A 366 8.49 2.95 -26.68
N LYS A 367 7.31 3.50 -26.47
CA LYS A 367 6.26 2.94 -25.61
C LYS A 367 5.74 1.55 -25.97
N ILE A 368 6.05 1.06 -27.16
CA ILE A 368 5.41 -0.13 -27.75
C ILE A 368 6.34 -1.35 -27.77
N PHE A 369 7.62 -1.15 -27.55
CA PHE A 369 8.63 -2.21 -27.68
C PHE A 369 9.05 -2.89 -26.37
N TYR A 370 8.37 -2.58 -25.27
CA TYR A 370 8.65 -3.23 -23.98
C TYR A 370 7.42 -3.97 -23.43
#